data_f28166803f51740a91fcb44fa6a63629
#
_entry.id   f28166803f51740a91fcb44fa6a63629
#
_cell.length_a   1.000
_cell.length_b   1.000
_cell.length_c   1.000
_cell.angle_alpha   90.00
_cell.angle_beta   90.00
_cell.angle_gamma   90.00
#
_symmetry.space_group_name_H-M   'P 1'
#
loop_
_entity.id
_entity.type
_entity.pdbx_description
1 polymer ?
#
loop_
_entity_poly.entity_id
_entity_poly.type
_entity_poly.pdbx_seq_one_letter_code
_entity_poly.pdbx_strand_id
1 'polypeptide(L)'
;MMKSKPSAASAGVDPAAAQAIDRVLEAERAAQAAVAACERAGSKVLDAAREQARGIFDRAQARTVALHGRAAKKLEQCAAAFMEERMKAAAEAVKQLSDPGRLGVALERVATQLTTEAATRDVA
;
A
#
# COMPACT_ATOMS: atom_id res chain seq x y z
N MET A 1 -67.91 20.40 -72.70
CA MET A 1 -67.55 20.22 -71.30
C MET A 1 -66.64 19.00 -71.22
N MET A 2 -65.35 19.22 -71.17
CA MET A 2 -64.37 18.16 -70.99
C MET A 2 -63.97 18.06 -69.53
N LYS A 3 -64.40 17.02 -68.85
CA LYS A 3 -63.98 16.72 -67.53
C LYS A 3 -62.64 15.96 -67.59
N SER A 4 -61.53 16.63 -67.36
CA SER A 4 -60.25 15.97 -67.15
C SER A 4 -60.30 15.35 -65.77
N LYS A 5 -60.23 14.03 -65.77
CA LYS A 5 -60.05 13.21 -64.60
C LYS A 5 -58.57 13.23 -64.25
N PRO A 6 -58.11 13.66 -63.06
CA PRO A 6 -56.72 13.46 -62.67
C PRO A 6 -56.48 11.98 -62.42
N SER A 7 -55.71 11.36 -63.29
CA SER A 7 -55.17 10.03 -63.03
C SER A 7 -54.21 10.18 -61.87
N ALA A 8 -54.66 9.79 -60.70
CA ALA A 8 -53.76 9.51 -59.59
C ALA A 8 -52.98 8.28 -59.95
N ALA A 9 -51.80 8.49 -60.51
CA ALA A 9 -50.78 7.45 -60.52
C ALA A 9 -50.38 7.15 -59.08
N SER A 10 -51.09 6.21 -58.48
CA SER A 10 -50.56 5.56 -57.30
C SER A 10 -49.31 4.85 -57.76
N ALA A 11 -48.16 5.46 -57.50
CA ALA A 11 -46.88 4.78 -57.62
C ALA A 11 -46.89 3.59 -56.68
N GLY A 12 -47.30 2.44 -57.22
CA GLY A 12 -47.25 1.18 -56.52
C GLY A 12 -45.79 0.91 -56.16
N VAL A 13 -45.49 0.97 -54.90
CA VAL A 13 -44.16 0.57 -54.42
C VAL A 13 -44.00 -0.86 -54.89
N ASP A 14 -42.94 -1.14 -55.66
CA ASP A 14 -42.62 -2.48 -56.14
C ASP A 14 -42.47 -3.38 -54.90
N PRO A 15 -43.22 -4.49 -54.76
CA PRO A 15 -43.17 -5.37 -53.63
C PRO A 15 -41.74 -5.94 -53.38
N ALA A 16 -40.96 -6.09 -54.43
CA ALA A 16 -39.56 -6.49 -54.30
C ALA A 16 -38.68 -5.41 -53.64
N ALA A 17 -38.93 -4.14 -53.94
CA ALA A 17 -38.24 -3.01 -53.33
C ALA A 17 -38.68 -2.86 -51.85
N ALA A 18 -39.94 -3.05 -51.54
CA ALA A 18 -40.43 -3.02 -50.15
C ALA A 18 -39.79 -4.13 -49.30
N GLN A 19 -39.70 -5.36 -49.81
CA GLN A 19 -39.00 -6.48 -49.15
C GLN A 19 -37.52 -6.20 -48.96
N ALA A 20 -36.85 -5.59 -49.92
CA ALA A 20 -35.43 -5.23 -49.81
C ALA A 20 -35.20 -4.21 -48.68
N ILE A 21 -36.09 -3.17 -48.58
CA ILE A 21 -36.04 -2.19 -47.51
C ILE A 21 -36.27 -2.83 -46.14
N ASP A 22 -37.28 -3.69 -46.05
CA ASP A 22 -37.56 -4.40 -44.78
C ASP A 22 -36.37 -5.25 -44.30
N ARG A 23 -35.68 -5.96 -45.20
CA ARG A 23 -34.47 -6.71 -44.93
C ARG A 23 -33.31 -5.84 -44.41
N VAL A 24 -33.15 -4.67 -45.06
CA VAL A 24 -32.12 -3.69 -44.62
C VAL A 24 -32.44 -3.16 -43.23
N LEU A 25 -33.70 -2.76 -42.98
CA LEU A 25 -34.10 -2.28 -41.66
C LEU A 25 -34.00 -3.34 -40.57
N GLU A 26 -34.30 -4.60 -40.90
CA GLU A 26 -34.14 -5.71 -39.97
C GLU A 26 -32.67 -6.01 -39.66
N ALA A 27 -31.80 -5.98 -40.69
CA ALA A 27 -30.37 -6.10 -40.53
C ALA A 27 -29.78 -4.96 -39.70
N GLU A 28 -30.24 -3.71 -39.92
CA GLU A 28 -29.81 -2.55 -39.16
C GLU A 28 -30.21 -2.64 -37.68
N ARG A 29 -31.45 -3.07 -37.40
CA ARG A 29 -31.90 -3.32 -36.01
C ARG A 29 -31.11 -4.42 -35.33
N ALA A 30 -30.84 -5.50 -36.04
CA ALA A 30 -30.04 -6.59 -35.53
C ALA A 30 -28.60 -6.14 -35.22
N ALA A 31 -27.99 -5.35 -36.10
CA ALA A 31 -26.66 -4.78 -35.89
C ALA A 31 -26.63 -3.83 -34.68
N GLN A 32 -27.60 -2.93 -34.57
CA GLN A 32 -27.72 -2.02 -33.41
C GLN A 32 -27.90 -2.79 -32.10
N ALA A 33 -28.74 -3.84 -32.11
CA ALA A 33 -28.93 -4.69 -30.93
C ALA A 33 -27.63 -5.45 -30.54
N ALA A 34 -26.88 -5.90 -31.53
CA ALA A 34 -25.59 -6.56 -31.29
C ALA A 34 -24.55 -5.60 -30.72
N VAL A 35 -24.45 -4.38 -31.24
CA VAL A 35 -23.56 -3.33 -30.70
C VAL A 35 -23.95 -3.00 -29.25
N ALA A 36 -25.23 -2.75 -28.99
CA ALA A 36 -25.71 -2.45 -27.63
C ALA A 36 -25.46 -3.62 -26.66
N ALA A 37 -25.56 -4.86 -27.12
CA ALA A 37 -25.23 -6.03 -26.29
C ALA A 37 -23.73 -6.10 -26.00
N CYS A 38 -22.90 -5.81 -26.98
CA CYS A 38 -21.44 -5.78 -26.85
C CYS A 38 -20.98 -4.67 -25.88
N GLU A 39 -21.55 -3.49 -25.99
CA GLU A 39 -21.26 -2.37 -25.07
C GLU A 39 -21.65 -2.71 -23.63
N ARG A 40 -22.82 -3.31 -23.42
CA ARG A 40 -23.25 -3.77 -22.09
C ARG A 40 -22.33 -4.87 -21.52
N ALA A 41 -21.92 -5.80 -22.35
CA ALA A 41 -20.96 -6.84 -21.95
C ALA A 41 -19.60 -6.24 -21.58
N GLY A 42 -19.10 -5.32 -22.41
CA GLY A 42 -17.84 -4.59 -22.15
C GLY A 42 -17.88 -3.78 -20.85
N SER A 43 -18.99 -3.06 -20.60
CA SER A 43 -19.18 -2.32 -19.34
C SER A 43 -19.14 -3.24 -18.13
N LYS A 44 -19.83 -4.39 -18.18
CA LYS A 44 -19.80 -5.38 -17.09
C LYS A 44 -18.40 -5.92 -16.82
N VAL A 45 -17.63 -6.18 -17.86
CA VAL A 45 -16.25 -6.66 -17.72
C VAL A 45 -15.37 -5.59 -17.06
N LEU A 46 -15.51 -4.32 -17.48
CA LEU A 46 -14.78 -3.21 -16.89
C LEU A 46 -15.14 -2.99 -15.42
N ASP A 47 -16.40 -3.07 -15.08
CA ASP A 47 -16.85 -2.90 -13.70
C ASP A 47 -16.37 -4.06 -12.80
N ALA A 48 -16.43 -5.27 -13.30
CA ALA A 48 -15.86 -6.43 -12.59
C ALA A 48 -14.34 -6.31 -12.39
N ALA A 49 -13.62 -5.85 -13.41
CA ALA A 49 -12.16 -5.62 -13.31
C ALA A 49 -11.82 -4.52 -12.29
N ARG A 50 -12.58 -3.43 -12.28
CA ARG A 50 -12.41 -2.35 -11.29
C ARG A 50 -12.66 -2.85 -9.87
N GLU A 51 -13.70 -3.64 -9.66
CA GLU A 51 -14.01 -4.21 -8.35
C GLU A 51 -12.92 -5.16 -7.87
N GLN A 52 -12.41 -6.00 -8.76
CA GLN A 52 -11.25 -6.87 -8.44
C GLN A 52 -10.00 -6.06 -8.09
N ALA A 53 -9.72 -5.00 -8.84
CA ALA A 53 -8.57 -4.13 -8.58
C ALA A 53 -8.70 -3.44 -7.20
N ARG A 54 -9.87 -2.93 -6.84
CA ARG A 54 -10.14 -2.38 -5.50
C ARG A 54 -9.90 -3.41 -4.41
N GLY A 55 -10.45 -4.61 -4.57
CA GLY A 55 -10.26 -5.69 -3.60
C GLY A 55 -8.80 -6.12 -3.43
N ILE A 56 -8.00 -6.09 -4.49
CA ILE A 56 -6.55 -6.34 -4.42
C ILE A 56 -5.86 -5.22 -3.65
N PHE A 57 -6.17 -3.97 -3.98
CA PHE A 57 -5.61 -2.80 -3.31
C PHE A 57 -5.92 -2.81 -1.81
N ASP A 58 -7.17 -3.03 -1.43
CA ASP A 58 -7.61 -3.05 -0.03
C ASP A 58 -6.89 -4.15 0.77
N ARG A 59 -6.76 -5.34 0.18
CA ARG A 59 -5.99 -6.43 0.81
C ARG A 59 -4.51 -6.11 0.95
N ALA A 60 -3.91 -5.47 -0.05
CA ALA A 60 -2.51 -5.05 0.02
C ALA A 60 -2.30 -3.99 1.11
N GLN A 61 -3.20 -3.02 1.18
CA GLN A 61 -3.18 -1.98 2.21
C GLN A 61 -3.32 -2.56 3.63
N ALA A 62 -4.28 -3.46 3.82
CA ALA A 62 -4.47 -4.14 5.10
C ALA A 62 -3.23 -4.94 5.55
N ARG A 63 -2.58 -5.63 4.60
CA ARG A 63 -1.32 -6.34 4.86
C ARG A 63 -0.19 -5.40 5.24
N THR A 64 -0.06 -4.27 4.56
CA THR A 64 0.96 -3.26 4.85
C THR A 64 0.78 -2.68 6.26
N VAL A 65 -0.44 -2.32 6.63
CA VAL A 65 -0.76 -1.84 7.99
C VAL A 65 -0.44 -2.90 9.05
N ALA A 66 -0.81 -4.16 8.79
CA ALA A 66 -0.52 -5.26 9.72
C ALA A 66 0.98 -5.51 9.88
N LEU A 67 1.76 -5.42 8.80
CA LEU A 67 3.23 -5.54 8.83
C LEU A 67 3.87 -4.39 9.61
N HIS A 68 3.45 -3.15 9.36
CA HIS A 68 3.94 -2.00 10.12
C HIS A 68 3.62 -2.12 11.61
N GLY A 69 2.41 -2.56 11.97
CA GLY A 69 2.04 -2.79 13.37
C GLY A 69 2.89 -3.87 14.05
N ARG A 70 3.19 -4.97 13.35
CA ARG A 70 4.10 -6.02 13.87
C ARG A 70 5.53 -5.53 14.01
N ALA A 71 6.03 -4.78 13.03
CA ALA A 71 7.37 -4.21 13.07
C ALA A 71 7.53 -3.22 14.22
N ALA A 72 6.56 -2.33 14.42
CA ALA A 72 6.54 -1.38 15.54
C ALA A 72 6.58 -2.09 16.90
N LYS A 73 5.71 -3.09 17.08
CA LYS A 73 5.71 -3.92 18.31
C LYS A 73 7.06 -4.59 18.55
N LYS A 74 7.67 -5.13 17.51
CA LYS A 74 8.97 -5.80 17.63
C LYS A 74 10.07 -4.82 17.98
N LEU A 75 10.06 -3.63 17.40
CA LEU A 75 11.00 -2.56 17.75
C LEU A 75 10.83 -2.11 19.20
N GLU A 76 9.62 -1.92 19.68
CA GLU A 76 9.34 -1.58 21.08
C GLU A 76 9.87 -2.65 22.03
N GLN A 77 9.62 -3.93 21.73
CA GLN A 77 10.13 -5.05 22.53
C GLN A 77 11.66 -5.10 22.55
N CYS A 78 12.31 -4.92 21.39
CA CYS A 78 13.76 -4.87 21.31
C CYS A 78 14.35 -3.68 22.06
N ALA A 79 13.72 -2.50 21.95
CA ALA A 79 14.15 -1.31 22.68
C ALA A 79 14.01 -1.49 24.19
N ALA A 80 12.90 -2.06 24.66
CA ALA A 80 12.70 -2.35 26.08
C ALA A 80 13.72 -3.34 26.61
N ALA A 81 13.99 -4.43 25.89
CA ALA A 81 15.00 -5.42 26.27
C ALA A 81 16.40 -4.80 26.31
N PHE A 82 16.76 -3.99 25.32
CA PHE A 82 18.04 -3.29 25.29
C PHE A 82 18.20 -2.32 26.46
N MET A 83 17.17 -1.56 26.77
CA MET A 83 17.18 -0.65 27.93
C MET A 83 17.33 -1.42 29.23
N GLU A 84 16.63 -2.54 29.40
CA GLU A 84 16.74 -3.40 30.57
C GLU A 84 18.17 -3.96 30.75
N GLU A 85 18.78 -4.47 29.69
CA GLU A 85 20.17 -4.93 29.71
C GLU A 85 21.14 -3.81 30.06
N ARG A 86 20.97 -2.61 29.52
CA ARG A 86 21.80 -1.46 29.86
C ARG A 86 21.64 -1.05 31.31
N MET A 87 20.43 -1.07 31.84
CA MET A 87 20.18 -0.77 33.26
C MET A 87 20.81 -1.81 34.18
N LYS A 88 20.74 -3.10 33.84
CA LYS A 88 21.42 -4.17 34.59
C LYS A 88 22.93 -3.99 34.57
N ALA A 89 23.50 -3.71 33.41
CA ALA A 89 24.93 -3.47 33.26
C ALA A 89 25.39 -2.23 34.05
N ALA A 90 24.61 -1.15 34.02
CA ALA A 90 24.91 0.05 34.80
C ALA A 90 24.82 -0.22 36.31
N ALA A 91 23.80 -0.94 36.76
CA ALA A 91 23.66 -1.32 38.18
C ALA A 91 24.84 -2.20 38.65
N GLU A 92 25.26 -3.12 37.83
CA GLU A 92 26.42 -3.97 38.13
C GLU A 92 27.73 -3.17 38.19
N ALA A 93 27.93 -2.24 37.24
CA ALA A 93 29.09 -1.33 37.24
C ALA A 93 29.10 -0.44 38.50
N VAL A 94 27.94 0.06 38.93
CA VAL A 94 27.82 0.84 40.18
C VAL A 94 28.19 -0.02 41.40
N LYS A 95 27.73 -1.27 41.46
CA LYS A 95 28.12 -2.21 42.54
C LYS A 95 29.61 -2.45 42.58
N GLN A 96 30.24 -2.64 41.41
CA GLN A 96 31.69 -2.84 41.34
C GLN A 96 32.49 -1.61 41.78
N LEU A 97 31.98 -0.40 41.44
CA LEU A 97 32.61 0.84 41.88
C LEU A 97 32.42 1.11 43.38
N SER A 98 31.29 0.63 43.93
CA SER A 98 30.95 0.79 45.36
C SER A 98 31.55 -0.29 46.24
N ASP A 99 32.29 -1.25 45.69
CA ASP A 99 32.98 -2.30 46.44
C ASP A 99 34.11 -1.67 47.27
N PRO A 100 34.06 -1.75 48.64
CA PRO A 100 35.05 -1.14 49.54
C PRO A 100 36.47 -1.65 49.27
N GLY A 101 36.63 -2.88 48.85
CA GLY A 101 37.94 -3.49 48.53
C GLY A 101 38.59 -2.85 47.30
N ARG A 102 37.81 -2.59 46.25
CA ARG A 102 38.31 -1.90 45.03
C ARG A 102 38.61 -0.43 45.27
N LEU A 103 37.76 0.24 46.02
CA LEU A 103 38.03 1.63 46.43
C LEU A 103 39.31 1.74 47.27
N GLY A 104 39.55 0.81 48.18
CA GLY A 104 40.77 0.77 48.97
C GLY A 104 42.01 0.61 48.10
N VAL A 105 42.01 -0.33 47.16
CA VAL A 105 43.14 -0.56 46.22
C VAL A 105 43.35 0.65 45.31
N ALA A 106 42.30 1.31 44.85
CA ALA A 106 42.42 2.52 44.03
C ALA A 106 43.00 3.70 44.83
N LEU A 107 42.56 3.89 46.06
CA LEU A 107 43.11 4.90 46.98
C LEU A 107 44.58 4.64 47.30
N GLU A 108 44.97 3.42 47.56
CA GLU A 108 46.38 3.03 47.77
C GLU A 108 47.25 3.33 46.56
N ARG A 109 46.78 3.03 45.34
CA ARG A 109 47.50 3.33 44.13
C ARG A 109 47.68 4.82 43.92
N VAL A 110 46.66 5.62 44.13
CA VAL A 110 46.74 7.11 44.03
C VAL A 110 47.67 7.66 45.10
N ALA A 111 47.58 7.17 46.35
CA ALA A 111 48.48 7.58 47.43
C ALA A 111 49.95 7.23 47.13
N THR A 112 50.22 6.05 46.58
CA THR A 112 51.57 5.63 46.17
C THR A 112 52.11 6.48 45.03
N GLN A 113 51.27 6.82 44.04
CA GLN A 113 51.67 7.69 42.94
C GLN A 113 52.01 9.11 43.44
N LEU A 114 51.16 9.68 44.29
CA LEU A 114 51.39 11.02 44.84
C LEU A 114 52.65 11.07 45.72
N THR A 115 52.92 10.04 46.50
CA THR A 115 54.15 9.97 47.33
C THR A 115 55.41 9.75 46.50
N THR A 116 55.37 9.00 45.40
CA THR A 116 56.50 8.82 44.47
C THR A 116 56.78 10.08 43.67
N GLU A 117 55.76 10.79 43.22
CA GLU A 117 55.94 12.11 42.55
C GLU A 117 56.45 13.17 43.47
N ALA A 118 56.05 13.17 44.74
CA ALA A 118 56.59 14.11 45.73
C ALA A 118 58.09 13.84 46.02
N ALA A 119 58.48 12.57 46.16
CA ALA A 119 59.88 12.18 46.37
C ALA A 119 60.77 12.47 45.19
N THR A 120 60.26 12.43 43.96
CA THR A 120 61.06 12.80 42.78
C THR A 120 61.20 14.33 42.60
N ARG A 121 60.34 15.14 43.19
CA ARG A 121 60.44 16.62 43.18
C ARG A 121 61.42 17.16 44.22
N ASP A 122 61.63 16.45 45.33
CA ASP A 122 62.56 16.87 46.38
C ASP A 122 64.04 16.55 46.09
N VAL A 123 64.32 15.77 45.04
CA VAL A 123 65.69 15.38 44.62
C VAL A 123 66.19 16.22 43.44
N ALA A 124 65.38 17.12 42.90
CA ALA A 124 65.75 18.05 41.84
C ALA A 124 65.92 19.45 42.41
#